data_cb74d2a96894fff34f874d7e73d7eea5
#
_entry.id   cb74d2a96894fff34f874d7e73d7eea5
#
_cell.length_a   1.000
_cell.length_b   1.000
_cell.length_c   1.000
_cell.angle_alpha   90.00
_cell.angle_beta   90.00
_cell.angle_gamma   90.00
#
_symmetry.space_group_name_H-M   'P 1'
#
loop_
_entity.id
_entity.type
_entity.pdbx_description
1 polymer ?
#
loop_
_entity_poly.entity_id
_entity_poly.type
_entity_poly.pdbx_seq_one_letter_code
_entity_poly.pdbx_strand_id
1 'polypeptide(L)'
;MDKKCAQLWQRLSAALKPQISTDGFNRWFSAVELVEAKEESLTLGVPNNIYQFWIESNYMPALQTAIVTTFGSPRSVKFCSPSGPGAQTSREDPTPLEEVLPNPPINSKPGATVPGLNPRNTFESFVVGPNNEIAHAASLAVAQAPARTYNPLFIYGGVGLGKTHLMQAIGQYVWTKKKNVKVIYVSSELFINEFIDAIQHSNLVKFRKRYRQADLLLIDDIQFLGGKERSQEEFFHTFNTLFDGHKQIVLSSDRPASEIANLEHRLVSRFEWGLTAELQPPDIETRLAILRKKAHSMQIKLRDDIFQFLASRIRTNVRRLEGALMRVASFASLSGKELTQEVIEHLLKDILQEEGRHSITIEQIQRRVAEQFDVRVADMTSKRRPASIAFPRQVAMYLARELTKASLNEIGEAFGGRDHGTVLHACKLVKKRMTEQDNIRQTISFIDSSLQR
;
A
#
# COMPACT_ATOMS: atom_id res chain seq x y z
N MET A 1 4.31 -32.09 24.07
CA MET A 1 5.37 -31.48 23.25
C MET A 1 6.47 -32.46 22.96
N ASP A 2 6.76 -32.69 21.72
CA ASP A 2 7.83 -33.62 21.33
C ASP A 2 9.18 -32.95 21.64
N LYS A 3 9.98 -33.55 22.53
CA LYS A 3 11.30 -33.00 22.95
C LYS A 3 12.18 -32.58 21.75
N LYS A 4 11.97 -33.25 20.63
CA LYS A 4 12.67 -33.00 19.36
C LYS A 4 12.26 -31.66 18.70
N CYS A 5 10.98 -31.33 18.73
CA CYS A 5 10.49 -30.03 18.18
C CYS A 5 10.94 -28.85 19.04
N ALA A 6 10.99 -29.00 20.36
CA ALA A 6 11.49 -27.94 21.26
C ALA A 6 12.99 -27.63 21.03
N GLN A 7 13.83 -28.68 20.84
CA GLN A 7 15.25 -28.47 20.51
C GLN A 7 15.45 -27.84 19.14
N LEU A 8 14.65 -28.22 18.13
CA LEU A 8 14.70 -27.61 16.80
C LEU A 8 14.27 -26.15 16.84
N TRP A 9 13.23 -25.83 17.62
CA TRP A 9 12.79 -24.44 17.81
C TRP A 9 13.86 -23.58 18.48
N GLN A 10 14.55 -24.13 19.48
CA GLN A 10 15.67 -23.43 20.13
C GLN A 10 16.80 -23.07 19.13
N ARG A 11 17.16 -24.02 18.25
CA ARG A 11 18.16 -23.78 17.20
C ARG A 11 17.70 -22.75 16.18
N LEU A 12 16.45 -22.85 15.71
CA LEU A 12 15.83 -21.93 14.77
C LEU A 12 15.73 -20.50 15.38
N SER A 13 15.31 -20.41 16.63
CA SER A 13 15.24 -19.15 17.39
C SER A 13 16.62 -18.49 17.54
N ALA A 14 17.66 -19.28 17.80
CA ALA A 14 19.04 -18.78 17.90
C ALA A 14 19.55 -18.21 16.56
N ALA A 15 19.17 -18.82 15.43
CA ALA A 15 19.49 -18.35 14.09
C ALA A 15 18.65 -17.11 13.67
N LEU A 16 17.45 -16.97 14.22
CA LEU A 16 16.54 -15.87 13.93
C LEU A 16 16.85 -14.57 14.72
N LYS A 17 17.24 -14.70 15.99
CA LYS A 17 17.56 -13.57 16.89
C LYS A 17 18.52 -12.52 16.30
N PRO A 18 19.62 -12.85 15.63
CA PRO A 18 20.53 -11.83 15.08
C PRO A 18 19.94 -11.10 13.86
N GLN A 19 18.86 -11.59 13.26
CA GLN A 19 18.23 -11.01 12.06
C GLN A 19 17.03 -10.10 12.38
N ILE A 20 16.62 -10.04 13.65
CA ILE A 20 15.45 -9.29 14.11
C ILE A 20 15.84 -8.49 15.36
N SER A 21 15.26 -7.30 15.56
CA SER A 21 15.47 -6.53 16.78
C SER A 21 15.02 -7.33 18.02
N THR A 22 15.69 -7.15 19.13
CA THR A 22 15.39 -7.83 20.40
C THR A 22 13.93 -7.64 20.82
N ASP A 23 13.39 -6.41 20.64
CA ASP A 23 11.98 -6.12 20.90
C ASP A 23 11.03 -6.83 19.94
N GLY A 24 11.38 -6.88 18.65
CA GLY A 24 10.60 -7.62 17.64
C GLY A 24 10.56 -9.11 17.93
N PHE A 25 11.69 -9.71 18.29
CA PHE A 25 11.76 -11.12 18.66
C PHE A 25 10.92 -11.42 19.91
N ASN A 26 11.10 -10.65 20.99
CA ASN A 26 10.37 -10.84 22.24
C ASN A 26 8.86 -10.65 22.06
N ARG A 27 8.45 -9.75 21.20
CA ARG A 27 7.03 -9.48 20.95
C ARG A 27 6.36 -10.54 20.10
N TRP A 28 7.01 -11.05 19.05
CA TRP A 28 6.35 -11.85 18.02
C TRP A 28 6.76 -13.32 17.98
N PHE A 29 7.91 -13.67 18.55
CA PHE A 29 8.44 -15.04 18.50
C PHE A 29 8.57 -15.71 19.87
N SER A 30 8.45 -14.97 20.97
CA SER A 30 8.55 -15.56 22.32
C SER A 30 7.43 -16.55 22.64
N ALA A 31 6.23 -16.33 22.08
CA ALA A 31 5.06 -17.16 22.27
C ALA A 31 4.80 -18.13 21.09
N VAL A 32 5.73 -18.23 20.15
CA VAL A 32 5.66 -19.15 19.00
C VAL A 32 6.36 -20.44 19.33
N GLU A 33 5.78 -21.56 18.91
CA GLU A 33 6.30 -22.89 19.13
C GLU A 33 6.37 -23.68 17.82
N LEU A 34 7.35 -24.58 17.69
CA LEU A 34 7.39 -25.51 16.56
C LEU A 34 6.54 -26.72 16.89
N VAL A 35 5.42 -26.87 16.21
CA VAL A 35 4.46 -27.99 16.42
C VAL A 35 4.88 -29.21 15.63
N GLU A 36 5.29 -29.02 14.38
CA GLU A 36 5.69 -30.11 13.50
C GLU A 36 6.82 -29.67 12.56
N ALA A 37 7.80 -30.60 12.34
CA ALA A 37 8.88 -30.40 11.38
C ALA A 37 8.95 -31.58 10.42
N LYS A 38 8.57 -31.35 9.16
CA LYS A 38 8.72 -32.30 8.04
C LYS A 38 9.89 -31.89 7.15
N GLU A 39 10.31 -32.73 6.23
CA GLU A 39 11.42 -32.45 5.32
C GLU A 39 11.15 -31.22 4.45
N GLU A 40 9.90 -31.00 4.02
CA GLU A 40 9.52 -29.89 3.13
C GLU A 40 8.73 -28.77 3.82
N SER A 41 8.27 -28.95 5.06
CA SER A 41 7.40 -28.00 5.74
C SER A 41 7.60 -27.94 7.25
N LEU A 42 7.45 -26.74 7.82
CA LEU A 42 7.44 -26.48 9.26
C LEU A 42 6.08 -25.94 9.68
N THR A 43 5.50 -26.46 10.75
CA THR A 43 4.25 -25.94 11.32
C THR A 43 4.56 -25.21 12.62
N LEU A 44 4.34 -23.91 12.63
CA LEU A 44 4.53 -23.04 13.79
C LEU A 44 3.19 -22.81 14.50
N GLY A 45 3.14 -23.11 15.78
CA GLY A 45 2.03 -22.78 16.66
C GLY A 45 2.12 -21.30 17.06
N VAL A 46 1.07 -20.55 16.79
CA VAL A 46 0.96 -19.14 17.15
C VAL A 46 -0.24 -18.90 18.05
N PRO A 47 -0.19 -17.94 19.00
CA PRO A 47 -1.30 -17.72 19.94
C PRO A 47 -2.62 -17.36 19.27
N ASN A 48 -2.58 -16.64 18.16
CA ASN A 48 -3.76 -16.22 17.39
C ASN A 48 -3.38 -15.81 15.96
N ASN A 49 -4.38 -15.53 15.12
CA ASN A 49 -4.20 -15.13 13.72
C ASN A 49 -3.47 -13.79 13.53
N ILE A 50 -3.41 -12.93 14.56
CA ILE A 50 -2.67 -11.65 14.51
C ILE A 50 -1.17 -11.93 14.48
N TYR A 51 -0.69 -12.89 15.28
CA TYR A 51 0.71 -13.33 15.27
C TYR A 51 1.11 -13.87 13.89
N GLN A 52 0.27 -14.75 13.33
CA GLN A 52 0.48 -15.30 11.98
C GLN A 52 0.61 -14.16 10.95
N PHE A 53 -0.38 -13.27 10.91
CA PHE A 53 -0.41 -12.17 9.94
C PHE A 53 0.83 -11.27 10.06
N TRP A 54 1.22 -10.94 11.30
CA TRP A 54 2.36 -10.04 11.52
C TRP A 54 3.69 -10.70 11.13
N ILE A 55 3.88 -11.98 11.47
CA ILE A 55 5.07 -12.74 11.09
C ILE A 55 5.14 -12.88 9.56
N GLU A 56 4.02 -13.24 8.91
CA GLU A 56 3.94 -13.34 7.46
C GLU A 56 4.24 -12.01 6.74
N SER A 57 3.74 -10.89 7.27
CA SER A 57 3.89 -9.59 6.62
C SER A 57 5.26 -8.94 6.83
N ASN A 58 5.94 -9.20 7.95
CA ASN A 58 7.13 -8.42 8.33
C ASN A 58 8.39 -9.26 8.51
N TYR A 59 8.27 -10.56 8.82
CA TYR A 59 9.41 -11.37 9.24
C TYR A 59 9.64 -12.64 8.41
N MET A 60 8.85 -12.89 7.36
CA MET A 60 9.03 -14.07 6.50
C MET A 60 10.42 -14.16 5.87
N PRO A 61 11.03 -13.09 5.33
CA PRO A 61 12.39 -13.17 4.79
C PRO A 61 13.42 -13.61 5.83
N ALA A 62 13.37 -13.01 7.03
CA ALA A 62 14.27 -13.36 8.13
C ALA A 62 14.05 -14.81 8.62
N LEU A 63 12.78 -15.23 8.71
CA LEU A 63 12.41 -16.60 9.10
C LEU A 63 12.89 -17.62 8.06
N GLN A 64 12.75 -17.35 6.76
CA GLN A 64 13.26 -18.23 5.69
C GLN A 64 14.79 -18.35 5.72
N THR A 65 15.50 -17.26 5.95
CA THR A 65 16.95 -17.28 6.10
C THR A 65 17.39 -18.11 7.31
N ALA A 66 16.72 -17.96 8.45
CA ALA A 66 16.99 -18.75 9.64
C ALA A 66 16.70 -20.24 9.42
N ILE A 67 15.63 -20.59 8.65
CA ILE A 67 15.29 -21.97 8.29
C ILE A 67 16.40 -22.58 7.43
N VAL A 68 16.86 -21.89 6.40
CA VAL A 68 17.95 -22.38 5.54
C VAL A 68 19.23 -22.57 6.36
N THR A 69 19.56 -21.64 7.27
CA THR A 69 20.73 -21.75 8.15
C THR A 69 20.62 -22.96 9.11
N THR A 70 19.40 -23.29 9.57
CA THR A 70 19.19 -24.33 10.59
C THR A 70 19.05 -25.72 9.98
N PHE A 71 18.40 -25.82 8.82
CA PHE A 71 18.00 -27.09 8.19
C PHE A 71 18.75 -27.41 6.88
N GLY A 72 19.55 -26.44 6.35
CA GLY A 72 20.33 -26.62 5.12
C GLY A 72 19.49 -26.52 3.82
N SER A 73 18.15 -26.42 3.91
CA SER A 73 17.25 -26.33 2.77
C SER A 73 16.05 -25.41 3.09
N PRO A 74 15.50 -24.70 2.10
CA PRO A 74 14.29 -23.92 2.30
C PRO A 74 13.10 -24.85 2.56
N ARG A 75 12.24 -24.45 3.52
CA ARG A 75 11.02 -25.20 3.88
C ARG A 75 9.82 -24.27 3.88
N SER A 76 8.66 -24.79 3.49
CA SER A 76 7.42 -24.04 3.58
C SER A 76 6.99 -23.89 5.05
N VAL A 77 6.53 -22.69 5.43
CA VAL A 77 6.07 -22.40 6.78
C VAL A 77 4.54 -22.40 6.79
N LYS A 78 3.97 -23.19 7.69
CA LYS A 78 2.53 -23.21 7.99
C LYS A 78 2.33 -22.71 9.41
N PHE A 79 1.20 -22.06 9.66
CA PHE A 79 0.84 -21.60 10.99
C PHE A 79 -0.40 -22.35 11.49
N CYS A 80 -0.44 -22.69 12.78
CA CYS A 80 -1.62 -23.20 13.45
C CYS A 80 -1.89 -22.37 14.71
N SER A 81 -3.17 -22.08 14.96
CA SER A 81 -3.64 -21.37 16.14
C SER A 81 -4.64 -22.21 16.90
N PRO A 82 -4.70 -22.15 18.25
CA PRO A 82 -5.71 -22.87 19.05
C PRO A 82 -7.16 -22.52 18.72
N SER A 83 -7.39 -21.44 17.96
CA SER A 83 -8.71 -20.99 17.48
C SER A 83 -9.09 -21.52 16.10
N GLY A 84 -8.43 -22.54 15.56
CA GLY A 84 -8.77 -23.19 14.29
C GLY A 84 -9.90 -24.22 14.44
N PRO A 85 -10.69 -24.50 13.37
CA PRO A 85 -11.88 -25.34 13.42
C PRO A 85 -11.52 -26.81 13.65
N GLY A 86 -11.76 -27.28 14.86
CA GLY A 86 -11.54 -28.69 15.21
C GLY A 86 -11.94 -29.05 16.62
N ALA A 87 -13.17 -28.75 17.05
CA ALA A 87 -13.81 -29.42 18.16
C ALA A 87 -15.32 -29.44 17.94
N GLN A 88 -15.80 -30.52 17.38
CA GLN A 88 -17.23 -30.87 17.38
C GLN A 88 -17.70 -31.18 18.80
N THR A 89 -18.71 -30.51 19.28
CA THR A 89 -19.73 -31.07 20.13
C THR A 89 -21.09 -30.50 19.81
N SER A 90 -21.96 -31.43 19.50
CA SER A 90 -23.36 -31.34 19.16
C SER A 90 -24.23 -30.61 20.20
N ARG A 91 -25.20 -29.83 19.75
CA ARG A 91 -26.60 -29.86 20.23
C ARG A 91 -27.54 -28.99 19.38
N GLU A 92 -28.68 -29.57 19.14
CA GLU A 92 -29.82 -29.34 18.29
C GLU A 92 -30.58 -28.01 18.51
N ASP A 93 -30.98 -27.38 17.42
CA ASP A 93 -32.22 -26.82 16.86
C ASP A 93 -33.17 -25.90 17.69
N PRO A 94 -34.06 -25.09 17.09
CA PRO A 94 -34.49 -24.98 15.67
C PRO A 94 -34.65 -23.55 15.06
N THR A 95 -34.77 -23.56 13.75
CA THR A 95 -35.07 -22.60 12.68
C THR A 95 -36.14 -21.50 12.93
N PRO A 96 -36.18 -20.36 12.11
CA PRO A 96 -36.65 -20.46 10.72
C PRO A 96 -35.93 -19.56 9.66
N LEU A 97 -35.85 -20.14 8.49
CA LEU A 97 -35.96 -19.64 7.12
C LEU A 97 -35.65 -18.16 6.78
N GLU A 98 -34.54 -17.96 6.05
CA GLU A 98 -34.42 -16.98 4.98
C GLU A 98 -33.57 -17.59 3.84
N GLU A 99 -34.03 -17.38 2.62
CA GLU A 99 -33.54 -17.99 1.39
C GLU A 99 -32.06 -17.68 1.12
N VAL A 100 -31.24 -18.73 1.11
CA VAL A 100 -29.83 -18.66 0.67
C VAL A 100 -29.74 -19.21 -0.74
N LEU A 101 -29.42 -18.33 -1.70
CA LEU A 101 -28.95 -18.73 -3.03
C LEU A 101 -27.67 -19.58 -2.88
N PRO A 102 -27.54 -20.70 -3.59
CA PRO A 102 -26.43 -21.61 -3.41
C PRO A 102 -25.15 -21.04 -4.02
N ASN A 103 -24.14 -20.81 -3.19
CA ASN A 103 -22.78 -20.61 -3.64
C ASN A 103 -22.22 -21.92 -4.23
N PRO A 104 -21.61 -21.91 -5.41
CA PRO A 104 -20.99 -23.10 -5.97
C PRO A 104 -19.76 -23.50 -5.12
N PRO A 105 -19.49 -24.78 -4.93
CA PRO A 105 -18.36 -25.27 -4.12
C PRO A 105 -17.03 -24.87 -4.77
N ILE A 106 -16.23 -24.12 -4.03
CA ILE A 106 -14.84 -23.80 -4.41
C ILE A 106 -13.99 -25.06 -4.21
N ASN A 107 -13.84 -25.84 -5.28
CA ASN A 107 -12.84 -26.91 -5.36
C ASN A 107 -11.47 -26.28 -5.66
N SER A 108 -10.84 -25.65 -4.69
CA SER A 108 -9.45 -25.24 -4.79
C SER A 108 -8.55 -26.45 -4.47
N LYS A 109 -7.85 -26.93 -5.50
CA LYS A 109 -6.73 -27.86 -5.28
C LYS A 109 -5.69 -27.16 -4.40
N PRO A 110 -5.30 -27.68 -3.25
CA PRO A 110 -4.21 -27.12 -2.46
C PRO A 110 -2.89 -27.41 -3.17
N GLY A 111 -2.14 -26.39 -3.61
CA GLY A 111 -0.75 -26.61 -3.93
C GLY A 111 -0.06 -25.80 -5.04
N ALA A 112 -0.74 -24.97 -5.83
CA ALA A 112 -0.02 -24.17 -6.83
C ALA A 112 -0.45 -22.69 -6.73
N THR A 113 0.39 -21.88 -6.13
CA THR A 113 0.28 -20.41 -6.17
C THR A 113 1.22 -19.87 -7.23
N VAL A 114 0.78 -18.85 -7.98
CA VAL A 114 1.70 -18.13 -8.87
C VAL A 114 2.76 -17.43 -8.01
N PRO A 115 4.05 -17.61 -8.29
CA PRO A 115 5.09 -16.92 -7.55
C PRO A 115 4.88 -15.41 -7.53
N GLY A 116 4.90 -14.80 -6.36
CA GLY A 116 4.72 -13.35 -6.17
C GLY A 116 3.28 -12.87 -5.98
N LEU A 117 2.25 -13.68 -6.21
CA LEU A 117 0.87 -13.31 -5.91
C LEU A 117 0.50 -13.65 -4.48
N ASN A 118 -0.06 -12.68 -3.75
CA ASN A 118 -0.64 -12.92 -2.42
C ASN A 118 -2.03 -13.57 -2.58
N PRO A 119 -2.26 -14.79 -2.07
CA PRO A 119 -3.52 -15.49 -2.21
C PRO A 119 -4.72 -14.79 -1.54
N ARG A 120 -4.46 -13.80 -0.67
CA ARG A 120 -5.50 -13.01 0.00
C ARG A 120 -6.03 -11.87 -0.87
N ASN A 121 -5.30 -11.47 -1.92
CA ASN A 121 -5.69 -10.38 -2.80
C ASN A 121 -6.57 -10.91 -3.93
N THR A 122 -7.86 -11.03 -3.66
CA THR A 122 -8.89 -11.49 -4.60
C THR A 122 -9.93 -10.39 -4.84
N PHE A 123 -10.76 -10.52 -5.87
CA PHE A 123 -11.87 -9.60 -6.09
C PHE A 123 -12.89 -9.64 -4.95
N GLU A 124 -13.11 -10.82 -4.37
CA GLU A 124 -14.03 -11.01 -3.24
C GLU A 124 -13.53 -10.30 -1.98
N SER A 125 -12.21 -10.19 -1.79
CA SER A 125 -11.62 -9.49 -0.64
C SER A 125 -11.52 -7.98 -0.86
N PHE A 126 -11.61 -7.49 -2.08
CA PHE A 126 -11.64 -6.06 -2.39
C PHE A 126 -12.99 -5.44 -2.00
N VAL A 127 -12.97 -4.21 -1.46
CA VAL A 127 -14.20 -3.47 -1.13
C VAL A 127 -14.44 -2.42 -2.21
N VAL A 128 -15.57 -2.55 -2.88
CA VAL A 128 -15.97 -1.62 -3.94
C VAL A 128 -16.74 -0.44 -3.33
N GLY A 129 -16.43 0.76 -3.80
CA GLY A 129 -17.12 2.00 -3.48
C GLY A 129 -17.06 2.96 -4.68
N PRO A 130 -17.72 4.13 -4.59
CA PRO A 130 -17.85 5.07 -5.73
C PRO A 130 -16.48 5.47 -6.33
N ASN A 131 -15.45 5.58 -5.49
CA ASN A 131 -14.13 6.08 -5.87
C ASN A 131 -13.20 5.00 -6.48
N ASN A 132 -13.63 3.74 -6.57
CA ASN A 132 -12.84 2.65 -7.13
C ASN A 132 -13.64 1.68 -8.01
N GLU A 133 -14.94 1.94 -8.22
CA GLU A 133 -15.85 1.08 -8.96
C GLU A 133 -15.39 0.86 -10.40
N ILE A 134 -14.98 1.94 -11.10
CA ILE A 134 -14.50 1.87 -12.49
C ILE A 134 -13.26 1.01 -12.59
N ALA A 135 -12.28 1.22 -11.70
CA ALA A 135 -11.04 0.44 -11.69
C ALA A 135 -11.28 -1.03 -11.36
N HIS A 136 -12.22 -1.31 -10.44
CA HIS A 136 -12.64 -2.67 -10.11
C HIS A 136 -13.36 -3.34 -11.30
N ALA A 137 -14.32 -2.67 -11.92
CA ALA A 137 -15.06 -3.20 -13.07
C ALA A 137 -14.14 -3.48 -14.27
N ALA A 138 -13.23 -2.54 -14.58
CA ALA A 138 -12.22 -2.72 -15.62
C ALA A 138 -11.29 -3.91 -15.33
N SER A 139 -10.84 -4.04 -14.08
CA SER A 139 -10.00 -5.16 -13.65
C SER A 139 -10.72 -6.51 -13.78
N LEU A 140 -11.99 -6.56 -13.41
CA LEU A 140 -12.80 -7.76 -13.53
C LEU A 140 -13.06 -8.13 -14.99
N ALA A 141 -13.36 -7.15 -15.86
CA ALA A 141 -13.54 -7.36 -17.29
C ALA A 141 -12.27 -7.91 -17.96
N VAL A 142 -11.10 -7.37 -17.61
CA VAL A 142 -9.79 -7.87 -18.07
C VAL A 142 -9.53 -9.30 -17.56
N ALA A 143 -9.86 -9.60 -16.31
CA ALA A 143 -9.69 -10.94 -15.76
C ALA A 143 -10.59 -11.99 -16.44
N GLN A 144 -11.81 -11.62 -16.78
CA GLN A 144 -12.77 -12.50 -17.47
C GLN A 144 -12.37 -12.74 -18.94
N ALA A 145 -11.94 -11.70 -19.66
CA ALA A 145 -11.59 -11.76 -21.07
C ALA A 145 -10.21 -11.11 -21.36
N PRO A 146 -9.10 -11.73 -20.92
CA PRO A 146 -7.76 -11.18 -21.14
C PRO A 146 -7.46 -10.95 -22.62
N ALA A 147 -6.82 -9.82 -22.92
CA ALA A 147 -6.44 -9.33 -24.24
C ALA A 147 -7.61 -9.01 -25.21
N ARG A 148 -8.84 -9.10 -24.75
CA ARG A 148 -10.02 -8.82 -25.58
C ARG A 148 -10.72 -7.50 -25.24
N THR A 149 -10.68 -7.09 -23.97
CA THR A 149 -11.46 -5.93 -23.50
C THR A 149 -10.61 -4.68 -23.48
N TYR A 150 -9.63 -4.63 -22.58
CA TYR A 150 -8.74 -3.48 -22.40
C TYR A 150 -7.29 -3.95 -22.35
N ASN A 151 -6.47 -3.54 -23.31
CA ASN A 151 -5.07 -3.91 -23.36
C ASN A 151 -4.22 -2.75 -23.91
N PRO A 152 -3.31 -2.17 -23.09
CA PRO A 152 -3.09 -2.47 -21.69
C PRO A 152 -4.22 -1.96 -20.78
N LEU A 153 -4.30 -2.49 -19.55
CA LEU A 153 -5.00 -1.84 -18.45
C LEU A 153 -3.97 -1.12 -17.59
N PHE A 154 -4.13 0.20 -17.44
CA PHE A 154 -3.27 1.05 -16.64
C PHE A 154 -4.03 1.55 -15.40
N ILE A 155 -3.64 1.07 -14.21
CA ILE A 155 -4.29 1.43 -12.94
C ILE A 155 -3.39 2.43 -12.22
N TYR A 156 -3.89 3.65 -11.97
CA TYR A 156 -3.09 4.65 -11.25
C TYR A 156 -3.85 5.23 -10.05
N GLY A 157 -3.11 5.90 -9.17
CA GLY A 157 -3.67 6.54 -7.99
C GLY A 157 -2.69 6.54 -6.83
N GLY A 158 -2.97 7.28 -5.78
CA GLY A 158 -2.11 7.46 -4.62
C GLY A 158 -1.61 6.15 -3.99
N VAL A 159 -0.59 6.27 -3.13
CA VAL A 159 -0.01 5.11 -2.44
C VAL A 159 -1.03 4.49 -1.48
N GLY A 160 -1.13 3.16 -1.46
CA GLY A 160 -1.97 2.41 -0.51
C GLY A 160 -3.47 2.42 -0.79
N LEU A 161 -3.90 2.72 -2.03
CA LEU A 161 -5.32 2.72 -2.44
C LEU A 161 -5.83 1.37 -2.98
N GLY A 162 -4.95 0.36 -3.12
CA GLY A 162 -5.35 -0.98 -3.54
C GLY A 162 -4.99 -1.35 -4.98
N LYS A 163 -4.13 -0.60 -5.68
CA LYS A 163 -3.64 -0.91 -7.04
C LYS A 163 -3.08 -2.33 -7.13
N THR A 164 -2.10 -2.64 -6.30
CA THR A 164 -1.49 -3.98 -6.19
C THR A 164 -2.52 -5.06 -5.89
N HIS A 165 -3.53 -4.78 -5.06
CA HIS A 165 -4.60 -5.71 -4.75
C HIS A 165 -5.40 -6.07 -6.02
N LEU A 166 -5.88 -5.07 -6.79
CA LEU A 166 -6.62 -5.31 -8.03
C LEU A 166 -5.77 -6.06 -9.07
N MET A 167 -4.50 -5.67 -9.24
CA MET A 167 -3.60 -6.39 -10.14
C MET A 167 -3.44 -7.86 -9.75
N GLN A 168 -3.22 -8.13 -8.48
CA GLN A 168 -3.09 -9.49 -7.99
C GLN A 168 -4.39 -10.27 -8.06
N ALA A 169 -5.54 -9.61 -7.86
CA ALA A 169 -6.86 -10.21 -8.05
C ALA A 169 -7.08 -10.65 -9.51
N ILE A 170 -6.65 -9.84 -10.50
CA ILE A 170 -6.65 -10.23 -11.92
C ILE A 170 -5.83 -11.51 -12.11
N GLY A 171 -4.58 -11.51 -11.60
CA GLY A 171 -3.69 -12.66 -11.72
C GLY A 171 -4.26 -13.93 -11.10
N GLN A 172 -4.79 -13.83 -9.89
CA GLN A 172 -5.45 -14.93 -9.17
C GLN A 172 -6.65 -15.47 -9.93
N TYR A 173 -7.52 -14.59 -10.40
CA TYR A 173 -8.72 -14.98 -11.15
C TYR A 173 -8.36 -15.73 -12.43
N VAL A 174 -7.45 -15.19 -13.24
CA VAL A 174 -7.02 -15.80 -14.52
C VAL A 174 -6.36 -17.15 -14.26
N TRP A 175 -5.47 -17.23 -13.26
CA TRP A 175 -4.81 -18.48 -12.88
C TRP A 175 -5.80 -19.57 -12.44
N THR A 176 -6.81 -19.19 -11.65
CA THR A 176 -7.80 -20.15 -11.12
C THR A 176 -8.76 -20.64 -12.20
N LYS A 177 -9.16 -19.76 -13.13
CA LYS A 177 -10.19 -20.07 -14.14
C LYS A 177 -9.64 -20.68 -15.43
N LYS A 178 -8.39 -20.39 -15.79
CA LYS A 178 -7.78 -20.86 -17.05
C LYS A 178 -6.64 -21.82 -16.76
N LYS A 179 -6.70 -23.02 -17.37
CA LYS A 179 -5.60 -24.02 -17.28
C LYS A 179 -4.42 -23.58 -18.17
N ASN A 180 -3.20 -23.82 -17.71
CA ASN A 180 -1.95 -23.63 -18.46
C ASN A 180 -1.67 -22.17 -18.91
N VAL A 181 -2.17 -21.17 -18.20
CA VAL A 181 -1.87 -19.76 -18.46
C VAL A 181 -0.60 -19.35 -17.71
N LYS A 182 0.33 -18.76 -18.42
CA LYS A 182 1.57 -18.21 -17.85
C LYS A 182 1.32 -16.79 -17.35
N VAL A 183 1.03 -16.65 -16.05
CA VAL A 183 0.90 -15.37 -15.35
C VAL A 183 2.25 -14.97 -14.77
N ILE A 184 2.67 -13.74 -15.03
CA ILE A 184 3.88 -13.13 -14.45
C ILE A 184 3.47 -11.87 -13.74
N TYR A 185 3.74 -11.81 -12.43
CA TYR A 185 3.67 -10.60 -11.60
C TYR A 185 5.08 -10.19 -11.19
N VAL A 186 5.41 -8.92 -11.38
CA VAL A 186 6.73 -8.37 -11.08
C VAL A 186 6.60 -6.87 -10.77
N SER A 187 7.39 -6.35 -9.81
CA SER A 187 7.58 -4.92 -9.69
C SER A 187 8.52 -4.41 -10.78
N SER A 188 8.36 -3.16 -11.21
CA SER A 188 9.27 -2.59 -12.21
C SER A 188 10.72 -2.54 -11.73
N GLU A 189 10.95 -2.35 -10.42
CA GLU A 189 12.30 -2.44 -9.83
C GLU A 189 12.92 -3.84 -10.01
N LEU A 190 12.15 -4.89 -9.74
CA LEU A 190 12.63 -6.26 -9.91
C LEU A 190 12.89 -6.57 -11.40
N PHE A 191 12.03 -6.08 -12.29
CA PHE A 191 12.25 -6.20 -13.74
C PHE A 191 13.57 -5.54 -14.18
N ILE A 192 13.86 -4.33 -13.67
CA ILE A 192 15.10 -3.60 -13.94
C ILE A 192 16.30 -4.39 -13.41
N ASN A 193 16.23 -4.88 -12.18
CA ASN A 193 17.33 -5.61 -11.56
C ASN A 193 17.62 -6.93 -12.29
N GLU A 194 16.59 -7.69 -12.67
CA GLU A 194 16.73 -8.90 -13.47
C GLU A 194 17.29 -8.61 -14.87
N PHE A 195 16.95 -7.46 -15.48
CA PHE A 195 17.50 -7.05 -16.75
C PHE A 195 18.99 -6.71 -16.65
N ILE A 196 19.39 -5.95 -15.61
CA ILE A 196 20.79 -5.61 -15.35
C ILE A 196 21.60 -6.89 -15.11
N ASP A 197 21.10 -7.80 -14.29
CA ASP A 197 21.73 -9.10 -14.03
C ASP A 197 21.88 -9.92 -15.30
N ALA A 198 20.86 -9.95 -16.14
CA ALA A 198 20.90 -10.65 -17.42
C ALA A 198 21.94 -10.08 -18.42
N ILE A 199 22.20 -8.76 -18.36
CA ILE A 199 23.28 -8.13 -19.14
C ILE A 199 24.64 -8.56 -18.58
N GLN A 200 24.84 -8.46 -17.28
CA GLN A 200 26.11 -8.77 -16.61
C GLN A 200 26.55 -10.23 -16.82
N HIS A 201 25.56 -11.15 -16.80
CA HIS A 201 25.82 -12.60 -16.97
C HIS A 201 25.54 -13.11 -18.37
N SER A 202 25.39 -12.23 -19.38
CA SER A 202 25.12 -12.60 -20.78
C SER A 202 23.90 -13.51 -21.00
N ASN A 203 22.84 -13.33 -20.19
CA ASN A 203 21.69 -14.22 -20.10
C ASN A 203 20.39 -13.58 -20.65
N LEU A 204 20.51 -12.58 -21.52
CA LEU A 204 19.39 -11.81 -22.08
C LEU A 204 18.35 -12.69 -22.80
N VAL A 205 18.77 -13.78 -23.43
CA VAL A 205 17.84 -14.69 -24.10
C VAL A 205 16.86 -15.32 -23.11
N LYS A 206 17.34 -15.75 -21.95
CA LYS A 206 16.50 -16.34 -20.89
C LYS A 206 15.56 -15.30 -20.29
N PHE A 207 16.07 -14.08 -20.02
CA PHE A 207 15.27 -12.95 -19.56
C PHE A 207 14.12 -12.65 -20.53
N ARG A 208 14.42 -12.43 -21.81
CA ARG A 208 13.44 -12.18 -22.86
C ARG A 208 12.43 -13.31 -23.00
N LYS A 209 12.89 -14.57 -22.98
CA LYS A 209 12.00 -15.75 -23.02
C LYS A 209 11.05 -15.78 -21.84
N ARG A 210 11.51 -15.41 -20.62
CA ARG A 210 10.66 -15.36 -19.43
C ARG A 210 9.50 -14.39 -19.62
N TYR A 211 9.78 -13.14 -19.96
CA TYR A 211 8.79 -12.07 -20.00
C TYR A 211 7.94 -12.08 -21.27
N ARG A 212 8.55 -12.29 -22.44
CA ARG A 212 7.86 -12.23 -23.74
C ARG A 212 6.96 -13.44 -24.04
N GLN A 213 7.06 -14.50 -23.22
CA GLN A 213 6.17 -15.68 -23.31
C GLN A 213 5.06 -15.67 -22.26
N ALA A 214 4.85 -14.58 -21.53
CA ALA A 214 3.74 -14.45 -20.62
C ALA A 214 2.41 -14.36 -21.39
N ASP A 215 1.35 -14.99 -20.87
CA ASP A 215 -0.01 -14.79 -21.37
C ASP A 215 -0.69 -13.61 -20.66
N LEU A 216 -0.28 -13.35 -19.41
CA LEU A 216 -0.68 -12.20 -18.61
C LEU A 216 0.56 -11.64 -17.91
N LEU A 217 0.91 -10.40 -18.23
CA LEU A 217 2.01 -9.67 -17.60
C LEU A 217 1.43 -8.56 -16.70
N LEU A 218 1.75 -8.65 -15.41
CA LEU A 218 1.36 -7.68 -14.37
C LEU A 218 2.63 -6.98 -13.89
N ILE A 219 2.76 -5.69 -14.16
CA ILE A 219 3.91 -4.89 -13.68
C ILE A 219 3.44 -3.82 -12.72
N ASP A 220 3.90 -3.93 -11.49
CA ASP A 220 3.58 -3.00 -10.42
C ASP A 220 4.59 -1.85 -10.34
N ASP A 221 4.10 -0.67 -9.98
CA ASP A 221 4.90 0.54 -9.75
C ASP A 221 5.78 0.96 -10.93
N ILE A 222 5.17 1.09 -12.13
CA ILE A 222 5.87 1.39 -13.39
C ILE A 222 6.65 2.71 -13.37
N GLN A 223 6.35 3.63 -12.44
CA GLN A 223 7.04 4.91 -12.28
C GLN A 223 8.55 4.77 -12.02
N PHE A 224 9.01 3.64 -11.48
CA PHE A 224 10.45 3.40 -11.26
C PHE A 224 11.25 3.13 -12.53
N LEU A 225 10.58 2.96 -13.68
CA LEU A 225 11.26 2.98 -15.00
C LEU A 225 11.75 4.37 -15.39
N GLY A 226 11.18 5.45 -14.80
CA GLY A 226 11.57 6.81 -15.09
C GLY A 226 13.08 7.04 -14.95
N GLY A 227 13.73 7.62 -15.97
CA GLY A 227 15.16 7.88 -15.99
C GLY A 227 16.07 6.64 -16.19
N LYS A 228 15.51 5.47 -16.52
CA LYS A 228 16.27 4.21 -16.79
C LYS A 228 16.21 3.83 -18.27
N GLU A 229 16.82 4.66 -19.13
CA GLU A 229 16.70 4.58 -20.60
C GLU A 229 16.84 3.15 -21.17
N ARG A 230 17.91 2.41 -20.85
CA ARG A 230 18.12 1.04 -21.34
C ARG A 230 17.01 0.08 -20.90
N SER A 231 16.51 0.24 -19.68
CA SER A 231 15.42 -0.59 -19.16
C SER A 231 14.09 -0.21 -19.81
N GLN A 232 13.87 1.06 -20.10
CA GLN A 232 12.69 1.54 -20.84
C GLN A 232 12.68 0.96 -22.26
N GLU A 233 13.83 0.93 -22.94
CA GLU A 233 13.98 0.33 -24.27
C GLU A 233 13.65 -1.17 -24.28
N GLU A 234 14.23 -1.96 -23.36
CA GLU A 234 13.93 -3.40 -23.26
C GLU A 234 12.47 -3.65 -22.89
N PHE A 235 11.92 -2.81 -22.01
CA PHE A 235 10.50 -2.87 -21.64
C PHE A 235 9.60 -2.55 -22.83
N PHE A 236 9.91 -1.54 -23.62
CA PHE A 236 9.18 -1.19 -24.84
C PHE A 236 9.12 -2.36 -25.83
N HIS A 237 10.25 -3.04 -26.07
CA HIS A 237 10.27 -4.22 -26.92
C HIS A 237 9.49 -5.40 -26.35
N THR A 238 9.54 -5.58 -25.03
CA THR A 238 8.75 -6.62 -24.33
C THR A 238 7.26 -6.32 -24.43
N PHE A 239 6.87 -5.06 -24.21
CA PHE A 239 5.50 -4.60 -24.34
C PHE A 239 4.95 -4.86 -25.76
N ASN A 240 5.68 -4.42 -26.81
CA ASN A 240 5.23 -4.62 -28.20
C ASN A 240 5.10 -6.12 -28.53
N THR A 241 6.08 -6.95 -28.15
CA THR A 241 6.00 -8.40 -28.39
C THR A 241 4.75 -9.03 -27.77
N LEU A 242 4.38 -8.62 -26.56
CA LEU A 242 3.19 -9.12 -25.88
C LEU A 242 1.90 -8.56 -26.50
N PHE A 243 1.90 -7.28 -26.80
CA PHE A 243 0.74 -6.60 -27.38
C PHE A 243 0.39 -7.15 -28.75
N ASP A 244 1.39 -7.29 -29.65
CA ASP A 244 1.24 -7.87 -30.98
C ASP A 244 0.88 -9.37 -30.91
N GLY A 245 1.35 -10.07 -29.88
CA GLY A 245 1.00 -11.46 -29.59
C GLY A 245 -0.38 -11.63 -28.91
N HIS A 246 -1.18 -10.58 -28.82
CA HIS A 246 -2.49 -10.60 -28.13
C HIS A 246 -2.41 -11.15 -26.69
N LYS A 247 -1.36 -10.77 -25.96
CA LYS A 247 -1.18 -11.09 -24.54
C LYS A 247 -1.63 -9.92 -23.67
N GLN A 248 -2.22 -10.21 -22.52
CA GLN A 248 -2.72 -9.16 -21.64
C GLN A 248 -1.58 -8.50 -20.87
N ILE A 249 -1.59 -7.18 -20.83
CA ILE A 249 -0.68 -6.35 -20.06
C ILE A 249 -1.51 -5.54 -19.05
N VAL A 250 -1.09 -5.54 -17.78
CA VAL A 250 -1.66 -4.70 -16.72
C VAL A 250 -0.51 -3.97 -16.02
N LEU A 251 -0.67 -2.68 -15.89
CA LEU A 251 0.35 -1.81 -15.30
C LEU A 251 -0.24 -1.04 -14.11
N SER A 252 0.55 -0.78 -13.09
CA SER A 252 0.17 0.16 -12.04
C SER A 252 1.16 1.31 -11.89
N SER A 253 0.67 2.46 -11.40
CA SER A 253 1.49 3.64 -11.10
C SER A 253 0.92 4.42 -9.93
N ASP A 254 1.76 5.22 -9.25
CA ASP A 254 1.30 6.18 -8.24
C ASP A 254 0.69 7.45 -8.85
N ARG A 255 0.85 7.65 -10.18
CA ARG A 255 0.41 8.82 -10.96
C ARG A 255 0.07 8.46 -12.41
N PRO A 256 -0.60 9.34 -13.17
CA PRO A 256 -0.82 9.15 -14.61
C PRO A 256 0.48 8.96 -15.37
N ALA A 257 0.45 8.23 -16.50
CA ALA A 257 1.64 7.95 -17.30
C ALA A 257 2.34 9.23 -17.79
N SER A 258 1.58 10.24 -18.16
CA SER A 258 2.07 11.55 -18.60
C SER A 258 2.82 12.36 -17.52
N GLU A 259 2.60 12.05 -16.24
CA GLU A 259 3.25 12.72 -15.09
C GLU A 259 4.48 11.97 -14.57
N ILE A 260 4.81 10.82 -15.14
CA ILE A 260 6.03 10.08 -14.76
C ILE A 260 7.25 10.80 -15.32
N ALA A 261 8.06 11.37 -14.43
CA ALA A 261 9.27 12.09 -14.81
C ALA A 261 10.26 11.20 -15.57
N ASN A 262 10.81 11.70 -16.67
CA ASN A 262 11.80 11.01 -17.51
C ASN A 262 11.33 9.65 -18.05
N LEU A 263 10.04 9.50 -18.29
CA LEU A 263 9.47 8.39 -19.05
C LEU A 263 9.39 8.77 -20.54
N GLU A 264 9.84 7.90 -21.41
CA GLU A 264 9.84 8.16 -22.86
C GLU A 264 8.41 8.28 -23.41
N HIS A 265 8.16 9.27 -24.27
CA HIS A 265 6.85 9.51 -24.89
C HIS A 265 6.24 8.30 -25.59
N ARG A 266 7.08 7.45 -26.19
CA ARG A 266 6.60 6.21 -26.83
C ARG A 266 5.99 5.23 -25.82
N LEU A 267 6.49 5.17 -24.57
CA LEU A 267 5.91 4.37 -23.50
C LEU A 267 4.63 4.99 -22.96
N VAL A 268 4.63 6.32 -22.76
CA VAL A 268 3.41 7.06 -22.34
C VAL A 268 2.27 6.76 -23.31
N SER A 269 2.50 6.94 -24.61
CA SER A 269 1.51 6.66 -25.65
C SER A 269 1.01 5.20 -25.62
N ARG A 270 1.88 4.22 -25.35
CA ARG A 270 1.49 2.81 -25.22
C ARG A 270 0.67 2.53 -23.99
N PHE A 271 0.97 3.17 -22.84
CA PHE A 271 0.23 3.00 -21.61
C PHE A 271 -1.17 3.59 -21.68
N GLU A 272 -1.31 4.70 -22.40
CA GLU A 272 -2.59 5.39 -22.61
C GLU A 272 -3.43 4.79 -23.76
N TRP A 273 -2.86 3.89 -24.57
CA TRP A 273 -3.57 3.28 -25.71
C TRP A 273 -4.79 2.44 -25.29
N GLY A 274 -4.72 1.78 -24.13
CA GLY A 274 -5.77 0.94 -23.59
C GLY A 274 -6.74 1.73 -22.69
N LEU A 275 -7.09 1.13 -21.55
CA LEU A 275 -7.91 1.81 -20.54
C LEU A 275 -7.02 2.26 -19.37
N THR A 276 -7.11 3.54 -19.04
CA THR A 276 -6.57 4.10 -17.80
C THR A 276 -7.67 4.20 -16.76
N ALA A 277 -7.43 3.65 -15.57
CA ALA A 277 -8.39 3.63 -14.46
C ALA A 277 -7.75 4.23 -13.20
N GLU A 278 -8.38 5.27 -12.68
CA GLU A 278 -7.93 5.95 -11.47
C GLU A 278 -8.52 5.29 -10.22
N LEU A 279 -7.69 5.15 -9.18
CA LEU A 279 -8.10 4.83 -7.82
C LEU A 279 -7.98 6.08 -6.94
N GLN A 280 -9.11 6.58 -6.47
CA GLN A 280 -9.18 7.72 -5.57
C GLN A 280 -9.32 7.28 -4.10
N PRO A 281 -8.99 8.15 -3.13
CA PRO A 281 -9.20 7.85 -1.72
C PRO A 281 -10.67 7.49 -1.44
N PRO A 282 -10.92 6.40 -0.68
CA PRO A 282 -12.29 5.95 -0.41
C PRO A 282 -13.04 6.92 0.50
N ASP A 283 -14.36 7.01 0.33
CA ASP A 283 -15.25 7.72 1.23
C ASP A 283 -15.33 7.04 2.60
N ILE A 284 -16.03 7.68 3.55
CA ILE A 284 -16.10 7.17 4.93
C ILE A 284 -16.81 5.81 5.00
N GLU A 285 -17.82 5.59 4.17
CA GLU A 285 -18.61 4.36 4.15
C GLU A 285 -17.77 3.20 3.61
N THR A 286 -17.05 3.43 2.53
CA THR A 286 -16.10 2.46 1.97
C THR A 286 -14.98 2.15 2.97
N ARG A 287 -14.44 3.16 3.70
CA ARG A 287 -13.43 2.94 4.74
C ARG A 287 -13.96 2.08 5.88
N LEU A 288 -15.19 2.33 6.34
CA LEU A 288 -15.84 1.50 7.36
C LEU A 288 -16.02 0.05 6.87
N ALA A 289 -16.47 -0.14 5.63
CA ALA A 289 -16.61 -1.46 5.04
C ALA A 289 -15.26 -2.21 4.93
N ILE A 290 -14.18 -1.50 4.56
CA ILE A 290 -12.82 -2.06 4.53
C ILE A 290 -12.39 -2.52 5.93
N LEU A 291 -12.56 -1.67 6.94
CA LEU A 291 -12.18 -1.99 8.33
C LEU A 291 -12.97 -3.21 8.85
N ARG A 292 -14.28 -3.23 8.66
CA ARG A 292 -15.14 -4.34 9.10
C ARG A 292 -14.78 -5.66 8.39
N LYS A 293 -14.60 -5.61 7.07
CA LYS A 293 -14.19 -6.78 6.28
C LYS A 293 -12.83 -7.32 6.73
N LYS A 294 -11.87 -6.42 6.97
CA LYS A 294 -10.54 -6.78 7.47
C LYS A 294 -10.61 -7.39 8.87
N ALA A 295 -11.34 -6.75 9.79
CA ALA A 295 -11.56 -7.24 11.16
C ALA A 295 -12.22 -8.63 11.14
N HIS A 296 -13.23 -8.84 10.30
CA HIS A 296 -13.91 -10.12 10.16
C HIS A 296 -12.95 -11.22 9.65
N SER A 297 -12.17 -10.92 8.61
CA SER A 297 -11.19 -11.88 8.05
C SER A 297 -10.10 -12.29 9.05
N MET A 298 -9.85 -11.46 10.06
CA MET A 298 -8.85 -11.69 11.11
C MET A 298 -9.46 -12.13 12.45
N GLN A 299 -10.80 -12.31 12.49
CA GLN A 299 -11.56 -12.64 13.70
C GLN A 299 -11.35 -11.64 14.86
N ILE A 300 -11.13 -10.38 14.52
CA ILE A 300 -10.96 -9.28 15.47
C ILE A 300 -12.34 -8.78 15.89
N LYS A 301 -12.60 -8.77 17.20
CA LYS A 301 -13.82 -8.19 17.79
C LYS A 301 -13.48 -6.83 18.40
N LEU A 302 -13.92 -5.76 17.76
CA LEU A 302 -13.83 -4.40 18.27
C LEU A 302 -15.22 -3.76 18.28
N ARG A 303 -15.42 -2.75 19.14
CA ARG A 303 -16.66 -1.96 19.19
C ARG A 303 -16.80 -1.10 17.93
N ASP A 304 -18.01 -0.80 17.53
CA ASP A 304 -18.29 -0.08 16.28
C ASP A 304 -17.81 1.39 16.32
N ASP A 305 -17.81 2.01 17.51
CA ASP A 305 -17.26 3.36 17.72
C ASP A 305 -15.77 3.47 17.34
N ILE A 306 -14.99 2.39 17.53
CA ILE A 306 -13.58 2.33 17.17
C ILE A 306 -13.43 2.35 15.64
N PHE A 307 -14.25 1.58 14.91
CA PHE A 307 -14.23 1.61 13.45
C PHE A 307 -14.59 2.98 12.90
N GLN A 308 -15.62 3.65 13.49
CA GLN A 308 -16.01 5.00 13.12
C GLN A 308 -14.90 6.01 13.40
N PHE A 309 -14.24 5.91 14.54
CA PHE A 309 -13.09 6.75 14.88
C PHE A 309 -11.97 6.59 13.85
N LEU A 310 -11.54 5.37 13.57
CA LEU A 310 -10.47 5.09 12.59
C LEU A 310 -10.83 5.60 11.19
N ALA A 311 -12.04 5.30 10.71
CA ALA A 311 -12.51 5.73 9.39
C ALA A 311 -12.64 7.26 9.26
N SER A 312 -12.99 7.97 10.33
CA SER A 312 -13.11 9.44 10.32
C SER A 312 -11.74 10.14 10.32
N ARG A 313 -10.76 9.58 11.02
CA ARG A 313 -9.43 10.19 11.23
C ARG A 313 -8.42 9.84 10.14
N ILE A 314 -8.44 8.63 9.59
CA ILE A 314 -7.49 8.17 8.57
C ILE A 314 -8.20 8.13 7.22
N ARG A 315 -7.88 9.09 6.33
CA ARG A 315 -8.64 9.36 5.11
C ARG A 315 -7.88 9.05 3.83
N THR A 316 -6.58 9.22 3.82
CA THR A 316 -5.78 9.31 2.59
C THR A 316 -5.24 7.97 2.09
N ASN A 317 -5.10 6.95 2.98
CA ASN A 317 -4.34 5.74 2.68
C ASN A 317 -4.94 4.51 3.36
N VAL A 318 -5.47 3.58 2.55
CA VAL A 318 -6.07 2.33 3.05
C VAL A 318 -5.05 1.44 3.78
N ARG A 319 -3.79 1.43 3.34
CA ARG A 319 -2.72 0.66 4.03
C ARG A 319 -2.48 1.19 5.45
N ARG A 320 -2.54 2.52 5.64
CA ARG A 320 -2.46 3.13 6.97
C ARG A 320 -3.68 2.82 7.81
N LEU A 321 -4.87 2.84 7.20
CA LEU A 321 -6.13 2.48 7.83
C LEU A 321 -6.09 1.04 8.37
N GLU A 322 -5.65 0.10 7.55
CA GLU A 322 -5.44 -1.30 7.95
C GLU A 322 -4.35 -1.43 9.03
N GLY A 323 -3.24 -0.68 8.90
CA GLY A 323 -2.16 -0.65 9.89
C GLY A 323 -2.62 -0.14 11.25
N ALA A 324 -3.47 0.91 11.27
CA ALA A 324 -4.08 1.42 12.50
C ALA A 324 -5.02 0.40 13.16
N LEU A 325 -5.87 -0.26 12.36
CA LEU A 325 -6.72 -1.35 12.85
C LEU A 325 -5.87 -2.44 13.51
N MET A 326 -4.76 -2.84 12.87
CA MET A 326 -3.86 -3.86 13.40
C MET A 326 -3.21 -3.44 14.72
N ARG A 327 -2.76 -2.18 14.83
CA ARG A 327 -2.17 -1.65 16.10
C ARG A 327 -3.19 -1.69 17.23
N VAL A 328 -4.41 -1.22 16.98
CA VAL A 328 -5.49 -1.21 17.99
C VAL A 328 -5.88 -2.64 18.38
N ALA A 329 -6.05 -3.53 17.41
CA ALA A 329 -6.39 -4.92 17.66
C ALA A 329 -5.30 -5.68 18.44
N SER A 330 -4.03 -5.44 18.09
CA SER A 330 -2.89 -6.04 18.80
C SER A 330 -2.82 -5.53 20.24
N PHE A 331 -3.04 -4.24 20.47
CA PHE A 331 -3.06 -3.67 21.82
C PHE A 331 -4.21 -4.27 22.66
N ALA A 332 -5.41 -4.37 22.09
CA ALA A 332 -6.57 -4.99 22.77
C ALA A 332 -6.28 -6.44 23.17
N SER A 333 -5.69 -7.22 22.27
CA SER A 333 -5.38 -8.62 22.51
C SER A 333 -4.27 -8.84 23.54
N LEU A 334 -3.27 -7.94 23.58
CA LEU A 334 -2.08 -8.10 24.42
C LEU A 334 -2.24 -7.47 25.81
N SER A 335 -2.94 -6.32 25.91
CA SER A 335 -3.01 -5.57 27.16
C SER A 335 -4.16 -5.99 28.08
N GLY A 336 -5.21 -6.62 27.53
CA GLY A 336 -6.45 -6.92 28.26
C GLY A 336 -7.16 -5.66 28.82
N LYS A 337 -6.65 -4.45 28.49
CA LYS A 337 -7.20 -3.17 28.95
C LYS A 337 -8.32 -2.71 28.04
N GLU A 338 -9.26 -1.97 28.61
CA GLU A 338 -10.33 -1.36 27.85
C GLU A 338 -9.77 -0.31 26.89
N LEU A 339 -10.25 -0.35 25.64
CA LEU A 339 -9.89 0.60 24.60
C LEU A 339 -10.70 1.89 24.77
N THR A 340 -10.16 2.84 25.50
CA THR A 340 -10.71 4.20 25.55
C THR A 340 -10.21 5.01 24.34
N GLN A 341 -10.92 6.07 23.98
CA GLN A 341 -10.53 6.95 22.87
C GLN A 341 -9.13 7.54 23.09
N GLU A 342 -8.80 7.95 24.31
CA GLU A 342 -7.50 8.51 24.69
C GLU A 342 -6.35 7.51 24.45
N VAL A 343 -6.58 6.25 24.79
CA VAL A 343 -5.61 5.17 24.55
C VAL A 343 -5.39 4.97 23.07
N ILE A 344 -6.46 4.99 22.26
CA ILE A 344 -6.38 4.85 20.80
C ILE A 344 -5.66 6.05 20.17
N GLU A 345 -5.95 7.27 20.60
CA GLU A 345 -5.29 8.49 20.12
C GLU A 345 -3.78 8.46 20.45
N HIS A 346 -3.42 8.04 21.67
CA HIS A 346 -2.02 7.89 22.04
C HIS A 346 -1.29 6.80 21.21
N LEU A 347 -1.95 5.67 21.00
CA LEU A 347 -1.41 4.55 20.22
C LEU A 347 -1.19 4.90 18.74
N LEU A 348 -2.02 5.78 18.18
CA LEU A 348 -2.00 6.16 16.77
C LEU A 348 -1.45 7.57 16.54
N LYS A 349 -0.84 8.18 17.54
CA LYS A 349 -0.39 9.59 17.51
C LYS A 349 0.44 9.92 16.25
N ASP A 350 1.37 9.06 15.87
CA ASP A 350 2.21 9.21 14.69
C ASP A 350 1.38 9.22 13.39
N ILE A 351 0.46 8.25 13.25
CA ILE A 351 -0.41 8.14 12.08
C ILE A 351 -1.35 9.34 11.98
N LEU A 352 -1.96 9.76 13.10
CA LEU A 352 -2.89 10.88 13.14
C LEU A 352 -2.20 12.22 12.84
N GLN A 353 -0.96 12.42 13.30
CA GLN A 353 -0.18 13.61 12.97
C GLN A 353 0.16 13.68 11.48
N GLU A 354 0.51 12.56 10.85
CA GLU A 354 0.77 12.53 9.42
C GLU A 354 -0.50 12.77 8.58
N GLU A 355 -1.65 12.22 9.01
CA GLU A 355 -2.94 12.49 8.34
C GLU A 355 -3.34 13.97 8.47
N GLY A 356 -3.10 14.59 9.62
CA GLY A 356 -3.33 16.01 9.82
C GLY A 356 -2.54 16.88 8.84
N ARG A 357 -1.28 16.54 8.57
CA ARG A 357 -0.44 17.24 7.57
C ARG A 357 -0.98 17.09 6.14
N HIS A 358 -1.66 16.00 5.81
CA HIS A 358 -2.18 15.75 4.46
C HIS A 358 -3.55 16.38 4.19
N SER A 359 -4.24 16.84 5.21
CA SER A 359 -5.54 17.51 5.07
C SER A 359 -5.45 19.03 4.88
N ILE A 360 -4.26 19.61 5.00
CA ILE A 360 -4.04 21.05 4.86
C ILE A 360 -4.00 21.41 3.38
N THR A 361 -4.96 22.24 2.91
CA THR A 361 -4.99 22.75 1.55
C THR A 361 -4.29 24.11 1.44
N ILE A 362 -3.86 24.48 0.22
CA ILE A 362 -3.22 25.79 -0.03
C ILE A 362 -4.21 26.93 0.30
N GLU A 363 -5.51 26.77 0.00
CA GLU A 363 -6.54 27.76 0.32
C GLU A 363 -6.69 27.94 1.84
N GLN A 364 -6.63 26.87 2.62
CA GLN A 364 -6.68 26.98 4.09
C GLN A 364 -5.47 27.74 4.63
N ILE A 365 -4.28 27.49 4.07
CA ILE A 365 -3.05 28.21 4.41
C ILE A 365 -3.18 29.68 4.05
N GLN A 366 -3.66 30.00 2.85
CA GLN A 366 -3.89 31.38 2.40
C GLN A 366 -4.84 32.11 3.34
N ARG A 367 -5.96 31.48 3.70
CA ARG A 367 -6.95 32.06 4.62
C ARG A 367 -6.37 32.30 6.00
N ARG A 368 -5.68 31.30 6.55
CA ARG A 368 -5.13 31.41 7.90
C ARG A 368 -4.01 32.45 8.03
N VAL A 369 -3.13 32.51 7.02
CA VAL A 369 -2.09 33.55 6.96
C VAL A 369 -2.71 34.94 6.76
N ALA A 370 -3.75 35.05 5.90
CA ALA A 370 -4.45 36.29 5.68
C ALA A 370 -5.08 36.83 6.99
N GLU A 371 -5.73 35.97 7.77
CA GLU A 371 -6.28 36.28 9.10
C GLU A 371 -5.19 36.75 10.07
N GLN A 372 -4.07 36.04 10.14
CA GLN A 372 -3.00 36.36 11.10
C GLN A 372 -2.27 37.67 10.81
N PHE A 373 -2.15 38.05 9.51
CA PHE A 373 -1.47 39.27 9.09
C PHE A 373 -2.43 40.42 8.73
N ASP A 374 -3.71 40.24 9.01
CA ASP A 374 -4.79 41.22 8.71
C ASP A 374 -4.78 41.72 7.26
N VAL A 375 -4.68 40.78 6.31
CA VAL A 375 -4.75 41.04 4.87
C VAL A 375 -5.92 40.28 4.23
N ARG A 376 -6.40 40.73 3.10
CA ARG A 376 -7.50 40.04 2.40
C ARG A 376 -6.97 38.80 1.68
N VAL A 377 -7.74 37.70 1.71
CA VAL A 377 -7.40 36.48 0.98
C VAL A 377 -7.15 36.76 -0.51
N ALA A 378 -7.93 37.65 -1.12
CA ALA A 378 -7.73 38.11 -2.52
C ALA A 378 -6.35 38.75 -2.78
N ASP A 379 -5.72 39.31 -1.74
CA ASP A 379 -4.39 39.91 -1.88
C ASP A 379 -3.29 38.83 -2.00
N MET A 380 -3.55 37.57 -1.57
CA MET A 380 -2.62 36.46 -1.75
C MET A 380 -2.38 36.11 -3.23
N THR A 381 -3.40 36.25 -4.06
CA THR A 381 -3.32 36.01 -5.53
C THR A 381 -3.08 37.26 -6.35
N SER A 382 -3.18 38.47 -5.73
CA SER A 382 -3.08 39.74 -6.41
C SER A 382 -1.66 40.03 -6.95
N LYS A 383 -1.56 40.90 -7.98
CA LYS A 383 -0.27 41.41 -8.51
C LYS A 383 0.35 42.50 -7.64
N ARG A 384 -0.32 42.95 -6.57
CA ARG A 384 0.16 44.01 -5.67
C ARG A 384 1.44 43.63 -4.96
N ARG A 385 2.36 44.59 -4.77
CA ARG A 385 3.70 44.37 -4.19
C ARG A 385 4.04 45.14 -2.91
N PRO A 386 3.13 45.87 -2.21
CA PRO A 386 3.48 46.50 -0.94
C PRO A 386 4.02 45.45 0.05
N ALA A 387 4.97 45.85 0.89
CA ALA A 387 5.60 44.95 1.84
C ALA A 387 4.58 44.29 2.80
N SER A 388 3.52 45.00 3.16
CA SER A 388 2.41 44.52 3.97
C SER A 388 1.62 43.35 3.36
N ILE A 389 1.68 43.17 2.04
CA ILE A 389 1.02 42.08 1.31
C ILE A 389 2.06 41.05 0.83
N ALA A 390 3.24 41.52 0.44
CA ALA A 390 4.26 40.64 -0.12
C ALA A 390 4.81 39.64 0.88
N PHE A 391 5.08 40.09 2.12
CA PHE A 391 5.63 39.21 3.15
C PHE A 391 4.64 38.13 3.64
N PRO A 392 3.38 38.46 3.99
CA PRO A 392 2.37 37.43 4.29
C PRO A 392 2.22 36.39 3.17
N ARG A 393 2.21 36.82 1.91
CA ARG A 393 2.16 35.92 0.76
C ARG A 393 3.38 34.99 0.71
N GLN A 394 4.59 35.49 1.00
CA GLN A 394 5.81 34.67 1.07
C GLN A 394 5.73 33.65 2.20
N VAL A 395 5.19 34.03 3.37
CA VAL A 395 4.92 33.11 4.48
C VAL A 395 3.93 32.03 4.07
N ALA A 396 2.83 32.39 3.37
CA ALA A 396 1.86 31.41 2.89
C ALA A 396 2.45 30.44 1.85
N MET A 397 3.30 30.92 0.92
CA MET A 397 4.02 30.06 -0.02
C MET A 397 5.00 29.12 0.71
N TYR A 398 5.70 29.61 1.73
CA TYR A 398 6.59 28.79 2.55
C TYR A 398 5.81 27.70 3.29
N LEU A 399 4.72 28.05 3.97
CA LEU A 399 3.87 27.08 4.66
C LEU A 399 3.23 26.07 3.68
N ALA A 400 2.79 26.53 2.50
CA ALA A 400 2.28 25.63 1.47
C ALA A 400 3.35 24.60 1.05
N ARG A 401 4.61 24.99 0.93
CA ARG A 401 5.70 24.09 0.59
C ARG A 401 6.04 23.09 1.71
N GLU A 402 5.99 23.53 2.98
CA GLU A 402 6.34 22.68 4.14
C GLU A 402 5.17 21.78 4.56
N LEU A 403 3.90 22.22 4.42
CA LEU A 403 2.73 21.54 4.95
C LEU A 403 1.93 20.75 3.91
N THR A 404 2.17 21.00 2.59
CA THR A 404 1.48 20.28 1.52
C THR A 404 2.47 19.48 0.66
N LYS A 405 1.95 18.56 -0.17
CA LYS A 405 2.76 17.86 -1.17
C LYS A 405 2.80 18.57 -2.53
N ALA A 406 2.23 19.77 -2.61
CA ALA A 406 2.15 20.52 -3.86
C ALA A 406 3.54 20.84 -4.42
N SER A 407 3.68 20.75 -5.72
CA SER A 407 4.88 21.15 -6.45
C SER A 407 5.06 22.67 -6.42
N LEU A 408 6.26 23.16 -6.69
CA LEU A 408 6.52 24.60 -6.77
C LEU A 408 5.65 25.28 -7.83
N ASN A 409 5.31 24.59 -8.91
CA ASN A 409 4.45 25.11 -9.97
C ASN A 409 3.00 25.21 -9.51
N GLU A 410 2.44 24.18 -8.90
CA GLU A 410 1.08 24.19 -8.33
C GLU A 410 0.92 25.29 -7.26
N ILE A 411 1.93 25.44 -6.37
CA ILE A 411 1.94 26.54 -5.41
C ILE A 411 1.96 27.88 -6.17
N GLY A 412 2.81 28.04 -7.18
CA GLY A 412 2.86 29.27 -7.98
C GLY A 412 1.52 29.61 -8.62
N GLU A 413 0.84 28.65 -9.19
CA GLU A 413 -0.50 28.81 -9.79
C GLU A 413 -1.54 29.22 -8.74
N ALA A 414 -1.59 28.56 -7.60
CA ALA A 414 -2.50 28.88 -6.50
C ALA A 414 -2.29 30.30 -5.92
N PHE A 415 -1.11 30.88 -6.11
CA PHE A 415 -0.81 32.27 -5.71
C PHE A 415 -0.86 33.28 -6.87
N GLY A 416 -1.67 33.03 -7.90
CA GLY A 416 -1.98 33.94 -8.99
C GLY A 416 -1.00 33.85 -10.17
N GLY A 417 -0.61 32.64 -10.56
CA GLY A 417 0.21 32.33 -11.72
C GLY A 417 1.67 32.78 -11.56
N ARG A 418 2.27 32.60 -10.41
CA ARG A 418 3.68 32.91 -10.16
C ARG A 418 4.55 31.72 -10.55
N ASP A 419 5.74 32.03 -11.07
CA ASP A 419 6.70 31.03 -11.45
C ASP A 419 7.32 30.32 -10.20
N HIS A 420 7.85 29.12 -10.43
CA HIS A 420 8.49 28.31 -9.40
C HIS A 420 9.69 28.99 -8.74
N GLY A 421 10.41 29.88 -9.48
CA GLY A 421 11.53 30.66 -8.97
C GLY A 421 11.07 31.65 -7.90
N THR A 422 9.91 32.29 -8.09
CA THR A 422 9.28 33.18 -7.10
C THR A 422 8.95 32.43 -5.81
N VAL A 423 8.39 31.22 -5.91
CA VAL A 423 8.06 30.38 -4.74
C VAL A 423 9.33 29.96 -4.02
N LEU A 424 10.35 29.52 -4.74
CA LEU A 424 11.65 29.12 -4.17
C LEU A 424 12.34 30.29 -3.44
N HIS A 425 12.32 31.49 -4.04
CA HIS A 425 12.85 32.71 -3.42
C HIS A 425 12.10 33.06 -2.13
N ALA A 426 10.75 32.97 -2.14
CA ALA A 426 9.93 33.19 -0.97
C ALA A 426 10.31 32.23 0.19
N CYS A 427 10.46 30.94 -0.10
CA CYS A 427 10.86 29.95 0.88
C CYS A 427 12.24 30.26 1.50
N LYS A 428 13.24 30.62 0.68
CA LYS A 428 14.59 30.98 1.16
C LYS A 428 14.56 32.22 2.04
N LEU A 429 13.80 33.24 1.65
CA LEU A 429 13.69 34.49 2.38
C LEU A 429 13.00 34.29 3.74
N VAL A 430 11.91 33.52 3.78
CA VAL A 430 11.20 33.23 5.03
C VAL A 430 12.08 32.42 5.98
N LYS A 431 12.77 31.37 5.50
CA LYS A 431 13.73 30.60 6.31
C LYS A 431 14.82 31.50 6.92
N LYS A 432 15.40 32.39 6.12
CA LYS A 432 16.40 33.37 6.60
C LYS A 432 15.83 34.26 7.70
N ARG A 433 14.63 34.84 7.50
CA ARG A 433 14.01 35.71 8.50
C ARG A 433 13.63 34.97 9.81
N MET A 434 13.24 33.70 9.74
CA MET A 434 12.98 32.88 10.92
C MET A 434 14.24 32.64 11.77
N THR A 435 15.44 32.65 11.17
CA THR A 435 16.70 32.54 11.90
C THR A 435 17.17 33.89 12.48
N GLU A 436 16.80 35.01 11.84
CA GLU A 436 17.22 36.34 12.25
C GLU A 436 16.26 37.02 13.25
N GLN A 437 14.96 36.60 13.25
CA GLN A 437 13.89 37.29 14.00
C GLN A 437 13.00 36.29 14.72
N ASP A 438 13.10 36.22 16.03
CA ASP A 438 12.34 35.30 16.88
C ASP A 438 10.82 35.53 16.84
N ASN A 439 10.36 36.79 16.68
CA ASN A 439 8.94 37.10 16.55
C ASN A 439 8.32 36.50 15.29
N ILE A 440 9.04 36.52 14.17
CA ILE A 440 8.59 35.89 12.92
C ILE A 440 8.52 34.38 13.10
N ARG A 441 9.53 33.78 13.74
CA ARG A 441 9.53 32.35 14.03
C ARG A 441 8.31 31.94 14.87
N GLN A 442 8.02 32.69 15.94
CA GLN A 442 6.87 32.41 16.80
C GLN A 442 5.54 32.55 16.06
N THR A 443 5.38 33.60 15.22
CA THR A 443 4.18 33.82 14.43
C THR A 443 3.96 32.66 13.45
N ILE A 444 4.99 32.21 12.72
CA ILE A 444 4.90 31.10 11.77
C ILE A 444 4.60 29.79 12.51
N SER A 445 5.25 29.54 13.65
CA SER A 445 4.95 28.35 14.47
C SER A 445 3.54 28.34 15.02
N PHE A 446 2.97 29.49 15.35
CA PHE A 446 1.59 29.63 15.77
C PHE A 446 0.62 29.30 14.62
N ILE A 447 0.86 29.84 13.42
CA ILE A 447 0.06 29.53 12.22
C ILE A 447 0.13 28.03 11.89
N ASP A 448 1.33 27.46 11.89
CA ASP A 448 1.57 26.04 11.65
C ASP A 448 0.76 25.17 12.65
N SER A 449 0.89 25.45 13.94
CA SER A 449 0.15 24.73 15.00
C SER A 449 -1.38 24.88 14.86
N SER A 450 -1.85 26.03 14.35
CA SER A 450 -3.28 26.28 14.16
C SER A 450 -3.86 25.58 12.91
N LEU A 451 -3.02 25.31 11.90
CA LEU A 451 -3.40 24.57 10.70
C LEU A 451 -3.39 23.05 10.91
N GLN A 452 -2.66 22.55 11.91
CA GLN A 452 -2.55 21.13 12.24
C GLN A 452 -3.62 20.67 13.26
N ARG A 453 -4.40 21.58 13.82
CA ARG A 453 -5.58 21.29 14.68
C ARG A 453 -6.84 21.10 13.86
#